data_7b302ca040130efd8f98396b138d48cb
#
_entry.id   7b302ca040130efd8f98396b138d48cb
#
_cell.length_a   1.000
_cell.length_b   1.000
_cell.length_c   1.000
_cell.angle_alpha   90.00
_cell.angle_beta   90.00
_cell.angle_gamma   90.00
#
_symmetry.space_group_name_H-M   'P 1'
#
loop_
_entity.id
_entity.type
_entity.pdbx_description
1 polymer ?
#
loop_
_entity_poly.entity_id
_entity_poly.type
_entity_poly.pdbx_seq_one_letter_code
_entity_poly.pdbx_strand_id
1 'polypeptide(L)'
;MKKFLLALAISLSMIGNVEAAELYDVIHREVSYFNPNDRESAWITQAILYASSEYQVDPILITAVMEAESGFDFKSTSPVGAIGLMQLMPETADAIGVNPYNPLENILGGAIYLRNQLDRFADYGKYAVTDAVAAYNAGPQAVINAGGVPNYSETRQYVVNVANNYQKLLQMMNGAE
;
A
#
# COMPACT_ATOMS: atom_id res chain seq x y z
N MET A 1 8.53 -34.20 26.50
CA MET A 1 7.61 -33.64 25.51
C MET A 1 7.25 -32.16 25.74
N LYS A 2 6.83 -31.71 26.97
CA LYS A 2 6.48 -30.29 27.23
C LYS A 2 7.62 -29.27 27.00
N LYS A 3 8.89 -29.65 27.30
CA LYS A 3 10.06 -28.76 27.11
C LYS A 3 10.42 -28.52 25.62
N PHE A 4 10.14 -29.50 24.76
CA PHE A 4 10.41 -29.39 23.31
C PHE A 4 9.36 -28.53 22.60
N LEU A 5 8.09 -28.60 23.02
CA LEU A 5 7.01 -27.77 22.54
C LEU A 5 7.18 -26.31 22.95
N LEU A 6 7.71 -26.03 24.15
CA LEU A 6 8.00 -24.67 24.60
C LEU A 6 9.15 -24.02 23.80
N ALA A 7 10.20 -24.76 23.49
CA ALA A 7 11.32 -24.30 22.67
C ALA A 7 10.89 -24.01 21.23
N LEU A 8 9.98 -24.79 20.65
CA LEU A 8 9.43 -24.58 19.32
C LEU A 8 8.53 -23.33 19.27
N ALA A 9 7.70 -23.12 20.30
CA ALA A 9 6.84 -21.94 20.39
C ALA A 9 7.65 -20.62 20.54
N ILE A 10 8.76 -20.65 21.29
CA ILE A 10 9.66 -19.51 21.46
C ILE A 10 10.40 -19.22 20.12
N SER A 11 10.84 -20.23 19.40
CA SER A 11 11.50 -20.05 18.11
C SER A 11 10.56 -19.48 17.04
N LEU A 12 9.31 -19.95 16.97
CA LEU A 12 8.32 -19.39 16.04
C LEU A 12 7.97 -17.93 16.38
N SER A 13 7.82 -17.59 17.66
CA SER A 13 7.54 -16.22 18.09
C SER A 13 8.71 -15.26 17.82
N MET A 14 9.95 -15.75 17.94
CA MET A 14 11.13 -14.95 17.61
C MET A 14 11.28 -14.71 16.11
N ILE A 15 11.02 -15.70 15.26
CA ILE A 15 11.06 -15.56 13.80
C ILE A 15 10.02 -14.53 13.35
N GLY A 16 8.77 -14.63 13.78
CA GLY A 16 7.73 -13.68 13.44
C GLY A 16 8.03 -12.24 13.90
N ASN A 17 8.70 -12.07 15.04
CA ASN A 17 9.13 -10.76 15.52
C ASN A 17 10.29 -10.17 14.72
N VAL A 18 11.20 -10.99 14.21
CA VAL A 18 12.31 -10.55 13.35
C VAL A 18 11.77 -10.10 11.99
N GLU A 19 10.91 -10.88 11.37
CA GLU A 19 10.27 -10.52 10.11
C GLU A 19 9.44 -9.22 10.22
N ALA A 20 8.73 -9.04 11.34
CA ALA A 20 7.94 -7.82 11.57
C ALA A 20 8.83 -6.58 11.81
N ALA A 21 9.98 -6.74 12.49
CA ALA A 21 10.94 -5.66 12.68
C ALA A 21 11.61 -5.27 11.36
N GLU A 22 12.01 -6.25 10.57
CA GLU A 22 12.60 -6.03 9.24
C GLU A 22 11.62 -5.31 8.29
N LEU A 23 10.36 -5.73 8.28
CA LEU A 23 9.30 -5.09 7.51
C LEU A 23 9.10 -3.63 7.92
N TYR A 24 9.07 -3.34 9.24
CA TYR A 24 9.01 -1.96 9.73
C TYR A 24 10.21 -1.15 9.24
N ASP A 25 11.42 -1.68 9.36
CA ASP A 25 12.66 -0.97 9.00
C ASP A 25 12.72 -0.66 7.50
N VAL A 26 12.27 -1.58 6.65
CA VAL A 26 12.22 -1.35 5.19
C VAL A 26 11.21 -0.25 4.85
N ILE A 27 9.99 -0.33 5.36
CA ILE A 27 8.96 0.68 5.10
C ILE A 27 9.39 2.04 5.67
N HIS A 28 9.91 2.06 6.91
CA HIS A 28 10.37 3.30 7.54
C HIS A 28 11.52 3.96 6.76
N ARG A 29 12.46 3.17 6.26
CA ARG A 29 13.57 3.66 5.43
C ARG A 29 13.05 4.32 4.15
N GLU A 30 12.10 3.68 3.49
CA GLU A 30 11.50 4.22 2.27
C GLU A 30 10.74 5.52 2.55
N VAL A 31 9.87 5.53 3.55
CA VAL A 31 9.13 6.73 3.94
C VAL A 31 10.07 7.87 4.33
N SER A 32 11.14 7.58 5.10
CA SER A 32 12.11 8.57 5.55
C SER A 32 12.95 9.16 4.43
N TYR A 33 13.14 8.43 3.33
CA TYR A 33 13.83 8.95 2.14
C TYR A 33 13.06 10.13 1.53
N PHE A 34 11.73 10.06 1.49
CA PHE A 34 10.86 11.11 0.94
C PHE A 34 10.46 12.15 1.99
N ASN A 35 10.23 11.72 3.22
CA ASN A 35 9.84 12.57 4.34
C ASN A 35 10.93 12.55 5.43
N PRO A 36 11.82 13.55 5.48
CA PRO A 36 12.94 13.59 6.43
C PRO A 36 12.51 13.87 7.88
N ASN A 37 11.23 14.14 8.13
CA ASN A 37 10.71 14.29 9.49
C ASN A 37 10.51 12.91 10.13
N ASP A 38 11.44 12.51 10.99
CA ASP A 38 11.48 11.18 11.61
C ASP A 38 10.17 10.82 12.36
N ARG A 39 9.51 11.78 12.99
CA ARG A 39 8.23 11.54 13.68
C ARG A 39 7.10 11.26 12.69
N GLU A 40 7.07 11.99 11.59
CA GLU A 40 6.06 11.80 10.55
C GLU A 40 6.29 10.48 9.83
N SER A 41 7.53 10.16 9.45
CA SER A 41 7.85 8.89 8.79
C SER A 41 7.58 7.68 9.68
N ALA A 42 7.92 7.74 10.97
CA ALA A 42 7.57 6.68 11.92
C ALA A 42 6.06 6.52 12.06
N TRP A 43 5.32 7.64 12.12
CA TRP A 43 3.86 7.63 12.20
C TRP A 43 3.23 7.04 10.92
N ILE A 44 3.67 7.44 9.72
CA ILE A 44 3.20 6.90 8.44
C ILE A 44 3.45 5.38 8.39
N THR A 45 4.66 4.95 8.75
CA THR A 45 5.03 3.53 8.79
C THR A 45 4.08 2.73 9.68
N GLN A 46 3.82 3.20 10.90
CA GLN A 46 2.88 2.55 11.81
C GLN A 46 1.45 2.51 11.26
N ALA A 47 1.01 3.61 10.63
CA ALA A 47 -0.32 3.68 10.03
C ALA A 47 -0.47 2.72 8.83
N ILE A 48 0.58 2.54 8.01
CA ILE A 48 0.61 1.54 6.92
C ILE A 48 0.47 0.13 7.49
N LEU A 49 1.27 -0.22 8.51
CA LEU A 49 1.23 -1.55 9.13
C LEU A 49 -0.13 -1.82 9.79
N TYR A 50 -0.71 -0.81 10.43
CA TYR A 50 -2.04 -0.91 11.01
C TYR A 50 -3.11 -1.14 9.92
N ALA A 51 -3.11 -0.34 8.85
CA ALA A 51 -4.02 -0.50 7.72
C ALA A 51 -3.88 -1.87 7.03
N SER A 52 -2.65 -2.35 6.88
CA SER A 52 -2.34 -3.69 6.35
C SER A 52 -2.99 -4.79 7.19
N SER A 53 -2.81 -4.73 8.51
CA SER A 53 -3.39 -5.69 9.44
C SER A 53 -4.91 -5.66 9.45
N GLU A 54 -5.50 -4.46 9.43
CA GLU A 54 -6.96 -4.26 9.52
C GLU A 54 -7.67 -4.74 8.25
N TYR A 55 -7.12 -4.41 7.06
CA TYR A 55 -7.77 -4.70 5.77
C TYR A 55 -7.14 -5.85 4.99
N GLN A 56 -6.18 -6.56 5.59
CA GLN A 56 -5.52 -7.72 4.97
C GLN A 56 -4.95 -7.39 3.57
N VAL A 57 -4.28 -6.25 3.47
CA VAL A 57 -3.55 -5.82 2.26
C VAL A 57 -2.05 -5.89 2.55
N ASP A 58 -1.28 -6.40 1.61
CA ASP A 58 0.18 -6.45 1.70
C ASP A 58 0.75 -5.04 2.02
N PRO A 59 1.47 -4.85 3.14
CA PRO A 59 1.99 -3.55 3.55
C PRO A 59 3.02 -2.98 2.56
N ILE A 60 3.76 -3.84 1.86
CA ILE A 60 4.67 -3.43 0.79
C ILE A 60 3.88 -2.86 -0.39
N LEU A 61 2.72 -3.45 -0.72
CA LEU A 61 1.85 -2.92 -1.77
C LEU A 61 1.22 -1.57 -1.36
N ILE A 62 0.75 -1.43 -0.12
CA ILE A 62 0.24 -0.13 0.39
C ILE A 62 1.34 0.93 0.28
N THR A 63 2.56 0.61 0.70
CA THR A 63 3.72 1.52 0.64
C THR A 63 4.04 1.93 -0.80
N ALA A 64 4.08 0.97 -1.73
CA ALA A 64 4.37 1.21 -3.14
C ALA A 64 3.31 2.09 -3.83
N VAL A 65 2.04 1.90 -3.47
CA VAL A 65 0.92 2.73 -3.94
C VAL A 65 1.04 4.15 -3.36
N MET A 66 1.23 4.31 -2.05
CA MET A 66 1.36 5.61 -1.40
C MET A 66 2.55 6.42 -1.95
N GLU A 67 3.68 5.77 -2.23
CA GLU A 67 4.82 6.40 -2.89
C GLU A 67 4.44 6.94 -4.29
N ALA A 68 3.73 6.14 -5.08
CA ALA A 68 3.30 6.54 -6.41
C ALA A 68 2.23 7.65 -6.39
N GLU A 69 1.39 7.71 -5.36
CA GLU A 69 0.32 8.70 -5.21
C GLU A 69 0.82 10.07 -4.75
N SER A 70 1.63 10.10 -3.71
CA SER A 70 1.99 11.36 -3.05
C SER A 70 3.48 11.51 -2.71
N GLY A 71 4.29 10.46 -2.84
CA GLY A 71 5.63 10.45 -2.26
C GLY A 71 5.58 10.68 -0.74
N PHE A 72 4.57 10.17 -0.07
CA PHE A 72 4.34 10.31 1.37
C PHE A 72 4.10 11.75 1.84
N ASP A 73 3.59 12.64 0.98
CA ASP A 73 3.23 14.01 1.34
C ASP A 73 1.78 14.09 1.85
N PHE A 74 1.60 14.45 3.13
CA PHE A 74 0.29 14.66 3.76
C PHE A 74 -0.55 15.75 3.09
N LYS A 75 0.11 16.73 2.45
CA LYS A 75 -0.54 17.92 1.89
C LYS A 75 -0.77 17.80 0.40
N SER A 76 -0.39 16.69 -0.19
CA SER A 76 -0.55 16.45 -1.62
C SER A 76 -2.01 16.61 -2.03
N THR A 77 -2.23 17.39 -3.08
CA THR A 77 -3.55 17.53 -3.71
C THR A 77 -3.35 17.58 -5.22
N SER A 78 -4.03 16.71 -5.95
CA SER A 78 -3.92 16.68 -7.40
C SER A 78 -4.75 17.79 -8.07
N PRO A 79 -4.47 18.16 -9.32
CA PRO A 79 -5.27 19.12 -10.08
C PRO A 79 -6.74 18.71 -10.25
N VAL A 80 -7.04 17.40 -10.16
CA VAL A 80 -8.40 16.86 -10.25
C VAL A 80 -9.08 16.69 -8.90
N GLY A 81 -8.40 17.07 -7.79
CA GLY A 81 -8.98 17.11 -6.46
C GLY A 81 -8.74 15.85 -5.62
N ALA A 82 -7.85 14.95 -6.01
CA ALA A 82 -7.43 13.85 -5.14
C ALA A 82 -6.61 14.38 -3.94
N ILE A 83 -6.75 13.78 -2.75
CA ILE A 83 -6.33 14.35 -1.48
C ILE A 83 -5.41 13.39 -0.73
N GLY A 84 -4.31 13.92 -0.22
CA GLY A 84 -3.46 13.33 0.83
C GLY A 84 -2.57 12.19 0.39
N LEU A 85 -2.10 11.42 1.38
CA LEU A 85 -1.11 10.36 1.23
C LEU A 85 -1.48 9.31 0.18
N MET A 86 -2.74 8.90 0.16
CA MET A 86 -3.27 7.87 -0.74
C MET A 86 -4.09 8.45 -1.90
N GLN A 87 -4.06 9.78 -2.10
CA GLN A 87 -4.74 10.51 -3.17
C GLN A 87 -6.20 10.07 -3.38
N LEU A 88 -6.98 10.09 -2.29
CA LEU A 88 -8.39 9.75 -2.38
C LEU A 88 -9.19 10.86 -3.04
N MET A 89 -10.00 10.51 -4.04
CA MET A 89 -11.03 11.40 -4.56
C MET A 89 -12.12 11.60 -3.50
N PRO A 90 -12.67 12.83 -3.36
CA PRO A 90 -13.74 13.11 -2.38
C PRO A 90 -14.92 12.14 -2.48
N GLU A 91 -15.35 11.81 -3.70
CA GLU A 91 -16.46 10.88 -3.93
C GLU A 91 -16.11 9.46 -3.47
N THR A 92 -14.85 9.02 -3.64
CA THR A 92 -14.37 7.72 -3.15
C THR A 92 -14.34 7.71 -1.63
N ALA A 93 -13.82 8.78 -1.01
CA ALA A 93 -13.75 8.91 0.45
C ALA A 93 -15.15 8.90 1.07
N ASP A 94 -16.11 9.63 0.48
CA ASP A 94 -17.51 9.67 0.91
C ASP A 94 -18.17 8.28 0.80
N ALA A 95 -17.96 7.58 -0.33
CA ALA A 95 -18.52 6.25 -0.56
C ALA A 95 -18.02 5.18 0.43
N ILE A 96 -16.81 5.33 0.97
CA ILE A 96 -16.23 4.43 1.98
C ILE A 96 -16.33 4.97 3.42
N GLY A 97 -16.89 6.17 3.60
CA GLY A 97 -17.19 6.76 4.89
C GLY A 97 -15.98 7.28 5.67
N VAL A 98 -14.96 7.84 4.98
CA VAL A 98 -13.76 8.40 5.60
C VAL A 98 -13.60 9.89 5.28
N ASN A 99 -12.92 10.63 6.15
CA ASN A 99 -12.51 12.00 5.90
C ASN A 99 -11.12 12.03 5.23
N PRO A 100 -11.02 12.34 3.92
CA PRO A 100 -9.73 12.30 3.21
C PRO A 100 -8.73 13.35 3.69
N TYR A 101 -9.17 14.37 4.43
CA TYR A 101 -8.31 15.41 5.03
C TYR A 101 -7.70 14.96 6.37
N ASN A 102 -8.21 13.89 6.98
CA ASN A 102 -7.58 13.27 8.15
C ASN A 102 -6.52 12.28 7.67
N PRO A 103 -5.22 12.46 8.02
CA PRO A 103 -4.15 11.61 7.47
C PRO A 103 -4.32 10.12 7.78
N LEU A 104 -4.80 9.75 8.98
CA LEU A 104 -5.04 8.35 9.31
C LEU A 104 -6.20 7.80 8.49
N GLU A 105 -7.32 8.51 8.44
CA GLU A 105 -8.49 8.07 7.66
C GLU A 105 -8.18 8.02 6.17
N ASN A 106 -7.27 8.87 5.67
CA ASN A 106 -6.80 8.84 4.29
C ASN A 106 -6.03 7.53 3.99
N ILE A 107 -5.10 7.12 4.87
CA ILE A 107 -4.37 5.85 4.72
C ILE A 107 -5.33 4.67 4.81
N LEU A 108 -6.21 4.65 5.82
CA LEU A 108 -7.20 3.58 6.00
C LEU A 108 -8.14 3.49 4.79
N GLY A 109 -8.64 4.63 4.33
CA GLY A 109 -9.51 4.69 3.15
C GLY A 109 -8.83 4.23 1.87
N GLY A 110 -7.57 4.59 1.67
CA GLY A 110 -6.76 4.08 0.56
C GLY A 110 -6.58 2.58 0.62
N ALA A 111 -6.30 2.03 1.81
CA ALA A 111 -6.18 0.59 2.00
C ALA A 111 -7.51 -0.15 1.76
N ILE A 112 -8.64 0.40 2.24
CA ILE A 112 -9.99 -0.13 1.95
C ILE A 112 -10.24 -0.13 0.44
N TYR A 113 -9.97 0.99 -0.22
CA TYR A 113 -10.20 1.12 -1.65
C TYR A 113 -9.34 0.15 -2.45
N LEU A 114 -8.05 0.00 -2.07
CA LEU A 114 -7.15 -0.97 -2.67
C LEU A 114 -7.63 -2.42 -2.44
N ARG A 115 -8.07 -2.77 -1.22
CA ARG A 115 -8.66 -4.07 -0.90
C ARG A 115 -9.85 -4.37 -1.80
N ASN A 116 -10.75 -3.40 -1.95
CA ASN A 116 -11.92 -3.54 -2.81
C ASN A 116 -11.55 -3.83 -4.28
N GLN A 117 -10.46 -3.22 -4.77
CA GLN A 117 -9.98 -3.51 -6.12
C GLN A 117 -9.33 -4.91 -6.19
N LEU A 118 -8.52 -5.29 -5.20
CA LEU A 118 -7.92 -6.63 -5.14
C LEU A 118 -8.99 -7.73 -5.13
N ASP A 119 -10.06 -7.55 -4.35
CA ASP A 119 -11.18 -8.50 -4.31
C ASP A 119 -11.95 -8.54 -5.63
N ARG A 120 -12.20 -7.38 -6.24
CA ARG A 120 -12.91 -7.27 -7.52
C ARG A 120 -12.21 -8.00 -8.65
N PHE A 121 -10.89 -7.94 -8.69
CA PHE A 121 -10.09 -8.53 -9.76
C PHE A 121 -9.46 -9.88 -9.39
N ALA A 122 -9.80 -10.47 -8.23
CA ALA A 122 -9.20 -11.72 -7.75
C ALA A 122 -9.22 -12.86 -8.78
N ASP A 123 -10.31 -12.98 -9.56
CA ASP A 123 -10.52 -14.03 -10.54
C ASP A 123 -9.96 -13.71 -11.95
N TYR A 124 -9.26 -12.59 -12.13
CA TYR A 124 -8.71 -12.16 -13.43
C TYR A 124 -7.37 -12.85 -13.77
N GLY A 125 -7.01 -13.89 -13.02
CA GLY A 125 -5.85 -14.75 -13.30
C GLY A 125 -4.52 -14.08 -12.93
N LYS A 126 -3.49 -14.29 -13.74
CA LYS A 126 -2.12 -13.86 -13.39
C LYS A 126 -1.92 -12.33 -13.33
N TYR A 127 -2.84 -11.56 -13.86
CA TYR A 127 -2.78 -10.09 -13.85
C TYR A 127 -3.70 -9.44 -12.80
N ALA A 128 -4.34 -10.24 -11.95
CA ALA A 128 -5.30 -9.77 -10.93
C ALA A 128 -4.81 -8.57 -10.13
N VAL A 129 -3.60 -8.63 -9.58
CA VAL A 129 -3.01 -7.52 -8.81
C VAL A 129 -2.70 -6.31 -9.70
N THR A 130 -2.20 -6.54 -10.91
CA THR A 130 -1.93 -5.47 -11.89
C THR A 130 -3.20 -4.72 -12.26
N ASP A 131 -4.28 -5.46 -12.51
CA ASP A 131 -5.58 -4.89 -12.84
C ASP A 131 -6.20 -4.15 -11.65
N ALA A 132 -6.03 -4.66 -10.42
CA ALA A 132 -6.44 -3.97 -9.20
C ALA A 132 -5.69 -2.64 -9.01
N VAL A 133 -4.38 -2.62 -9.23
CA VAL A 133 -3.56 -1.39 -9.18
C VAL A 133 -3.98 -0.40 -10.26
N ALA A 134 -4.23 -0.87 -11.49
CA ALA A 134 -4.76 -0.02 -12.56
C ALA A 134 -6.14 0.54 -12.21
N ALA A 135 -7.00 -0.25 -11.57
CA ALA A 135 -8.33 0.16 -11.15
C ALA A 135 -8.30 1.16 -9.98
N TYR A 136 -7.28 1.12 -9.12
CA TYR A 136 -7.07 2.13 -8.10
C TYR A 136 -6.93 3.52 -8.73
N ASN A 137 -6.12 3.65 -9.78
CA ASN A 137 -5.85 4.91 -10.47
C ASN A 137 -6.97 5.31 -11.47
N ALA A 138 -7.37 4.39 -12.37
CA ALA A 138 -8.29 4.70 -13.47
C ALA A 138 -9.77 4.46 -13.15
N GLY A 139 -10.06 3.89 -11.99
CA GLY A 139 -11.38 3.36 -11.66
C GLY A 139 -11.64 1.97 -12.26
N PRO A 140 -12.39 1.11 -11.54
CA PRO A 140 -12.58 -0.28 -11.95
C PRO A 140 -13.30 -0.44 -13.30
N GLN A 141 -14.22 0.46 -13.63
CA GLN A 141 -14.97 0.36 -14.89
C GLN A 141 -14.07 0.53 -16.12
N ALA A 142 -13.05 1.39 -16.04
CA ALA A 142 -12.09 1.58 -17.13
C ALA A 142 -11.29 0.29 -17.40
N VAL A 143 -10.88 -0.41 -16.35
CA VAL A 143 -10.14 -1.68 -16.43
C VAL A 143 -11.03 -2.80 -16.97
N ILE A 144 -12.27 -2.91 -16.49
CA ILE A 144 -13.26 -3.89 -16.99
C ILE A 144 -13.51 -3.68 -18.48
N ASN A 145 -13.77 -2.44 -18.89
CA ASN A 145 -14.06 -2.11 -20.29
C ASN A 145 -12.86 -2.38 -21.23
N ALA A 146 -11.64 -2.24 -20.72
CA ALA A 146 -10.42 -2.51 -21.47
C ALA A 146 -10.01 -3.99 -21.47
N GLY A 147 -10.58 -4.81 -20.58
CA GLY A 147 -10.17 -6.21 -20.38
C GLY A 147 -8.78 -6.32 -19.74
N GLY A 148 -8.37 -5.33 -18.92
CA GLY A 148 -7.07 -5.19 -18.28
C GLY A 148 -6.66 -3.73 -18.17
N VAL A 149 -5.34 -3.46 -18.03
CA VAL A 149 -4.81 -2.09 -17.91
C VAL A 149 -5.25 -1.24 -19.11
N PRO A 150 -6.02 -0.13 -18.91
CA PRO A 150 -6.53 0.68 -20.01
C PRO A 150 -5.40 1.41 -20.74
N ASN A 151 -5.65 1.77 -22.02
CA ASN A 151 -4.67 2.48 -22.84
C ASN A 151 -4.61 3.99 -22.50
N TYR A 152 -4.54 4.30 -21.20
CA TYR A 152 -4.28 5.64 -20.69
C TYR A 152 -2.79 5.74 -20.32
N SER A 153 -2.10 6.74 -20.85
CA SER A 153 -0.66 6.93 -20.59
C SER A 153 -0.35 7.07 -19.10
N GLU A 154 -1.18 7.81 -18.39
CA GLU A 154 -1.09 8.02 -16.94
C GLU A 154 -1.21 6.69 -16.19
N THR A 155 -2.28 5.93 -16.42
CA THR A 155 -2.51 4.66 -15.71
C THR A 155 -1.44 3.62 -16.00
N ARG A 156 -0.96 3.54 -17.25
CA ARG A 156 0.14 2.63 -17.58
C ARG A 156 1.43 3.01 -16.87
N GLN A 157 1.75 4.30 -16.80
CA GLN A 157 2.93 4.77 -16.07
C GLN A 157 2.76 4.53 -14.57
N TYR A 158 1.57 4.75 -14.02
CA TYR A 158 1.24 4.48 -12.64
C TYR A 158 1.47 3.00 -12.26
N VAL A 159 0.95 2.07 -13.05
CA VAL A 159 1.16 0.63 -12.83
C VAL A 159 2.64 0.27 -12.85
N VAL A 160 3.41 0.84 -13.78
CA VAL A 160 4.88 0.64 -13.84
C VAL A 160 5.56 1.20 -12.58
N ASN A 161 5.17 2.40 -12.14
CA ASN A 161 5.74 3.02 -10.94
C ASN A 161 5.47 2.17 -9.70
N VAL A 162 4.22 1.76 -9.48
CA VAL A 162 3.85 0.90 -8.34
C VAL A 162 4.61 -0.43 -8.38
N ALA A 163 4.73 -1.06 -9.57
CA ALA A 163 5.47 -2.30 -9.71
C ALA A 163 6.96 -2.13 -9.38
N ASN A 164 7.59 -1.05 -9.83
CA ASN A 164 9.00 -0.75 -9.55
C ASN A 164 9.21 -0.47 -8.05
N ASN A 165 8.34 0.32 -7.42
CA ASN A 165 8.39 0.61 -5.99
C ASN A 165 8.25 -0.67 -5.17
N TYR A 166 7.29 -1.52 -5.53
CA TYR A 166 7.07 -2.81 -4.89
C TYR A 166 8.32 -3.71 -4.98
N GLN A 167 8.91 -3.83 -6.18
CA GLN A 167 10.12 -4.63 -6.38
C GLN A 167 11.33 -4.08 -5.64
N LYS A 168 11.51 -2.77 -5.59
CA LYS A 168 12.54 -2.09 -4.78
C LYS A 168 12.41 -2.47 -3.30
N LEU A 169 11.22 -2.36 -2.74
CA LEU A 169 10.96 -2.70 -1.35
C LEU A 169 11.22 -4.18 -1.04
N LEU A 170 10.83 -5.09 -1.95
CA LEU A 170 11.16 -6.51 -1.81
C LEU A 170 12.66 -6.79 -1.86
N GLN A 171 13.42 -6.06 -2.69
CA GLN A 171 14.88 -6.17 -2.73
C GLN A 171 15.50 -5.71 -1.42
N MET A 172 15.01 -4.62 -0.83
CA MET A 172 15.45 -4.15 0.48
C MET A 172 15.17 -5.18 1.59
N MET A 173 14.01 -5.87 1.55
CA MET A 173 13.67 -6.98 2.48
C MET A 173 14.64 -8.16 2.35
N ASN A 174 15.12 -8.43 1.15
CA ASN A 174 16.04 -9.55 0.89
C ASN A 174 17.53 -9.17 1.10
N GLY A 175 17.83 -7.99 1.64
CA GLY A 175 19.20 -7.53 1.88
C GLY A 175 20.01 -7.25 0.62
N ALA A 176 19.37 -7.05 -0.51
CA ALA A 176 20.01 -6.60 -1.74
C ALA A 176 20.09 -5.07 -1.70
N GLU A 177 21.29 -4.52 -1.41
CA GLU A 177 21.60 -3.10 -1.55
C GLU A 177 21.71 -2.68 -3.02
#